data_e5accf9652c605952427f2ef811ffba3
#
_entry.id   e5accf9652c605952427f2ef811ffba3
#
_cell.length_a   1.000
_cell.length_b   1.000
_cell.length_c   1.000
_cell.angle_alpha   90.00
_cell.angle_beta   90.00
_cell.angle_gamma   90.00
#
_symmetry.space_group_name_H-M   'P 1'
#
loop_
_entity.id
_entity.type
_entity.pdbx_description
1 polymer ?
#
loop_
_entity_poly.entity_id
_entity_poly.type
_entity_poly.pdbx_seq_one_letter_code
_entity_poly.pdbx_strand_id
1 'polypeptide(L)'
;MNYLNYEFFDEFKALDNLCKDIYGKSMDNKLGVTLYLEDMEKNHYQGCRDIPSWSADYYRLKKARNLRNELAHSNNSFSYEMCSEEDILFIHSFHDRILNQTDPIALLKKQNTPPPQAHPTNNIPPIYPQQAPRYPQPTYNHNTTNRATSGCLGVVATFLGIETYVIILLL
;
A
#
# COMPACT_ATOMS: atom_id res chain seq x y z
N MET A 1 -36.17 18.94 8.90
CA MET A 1 -34.96 18.16 9.31
C MET A 1 -34.79 17.11 8.26
N ASN A 2 -33.66 17.13 7.54
CA ASN A 2 -33.45 16.15 6.46
C ASN A 2 -32.82 14.88 7.01
N TYR A 3 -33.55 13.76 6.93
CA TYR A 3 -33.11 12.47 7.45
C TYR A 3 -31.82 11.94 6.77
N LEU A 4 -31.70 12.10 5.44
CA LEU A 4 -30.56 11.62 4.68
C LEU A 4 -29.24 12.25 5.15
N ASN A 5 -29.27 13.55 5.50
CA ASN A 5 -28.07 14.23 5.98
C ASN A 5 -27.58 13.68 7.32
N TYR A 6 -28.50 13.31 8.22
CA TYR A 6 -28.14 12.69 9.50
C TYR A 6 -27.58 11.28 9.31
N GLU A 7 -28.27 10.47 8.52
CA GLU A 7 -27.85 9.11 8.21
C GLU A 7 -26.46 9.10 7.54
N PHE A 8 -26.28 9.95 6.53
CA PHE A 8 -24.97 10.13 5.91
C PHE A 8 -23.89 10.51 6.91
N PHE A 9 -24.18 11.45 7.80
CA PHE A 9 -23.19 11.93 8.77
C PHE A 9 -22.78 10.85 9.76
N ASP A 10 -23.72 10.03 10.23
CA ASP A 10 -23.45 8.92 11.13
C ASP A 10 -22.67 7.79 10.44
N GLU A 11 -23.07 7.42 9.23
CA GLU A 11 -22.34 6.42 8.42
C GLU A 11 -20.93 6.88 8.09
N PHE A 12 -20.77 8.16 7.73
CA PHE A 12 -19.42 8.70 7.49
C PHE A 12 -18.56 8.68 8.74
N LYS A 13 -19.13 8.97 9.92
CA LYS A 13 -18.43 8.90 11.20
C LYS A 13 -17.97 7.47 11.52
N ALA A 14 -18.79 6.47 11.23
CA ALA A 14 -18.41 5.06 11.39
C ALA A 14 -17.22 4.70 10.49
N LEU A 15 -17.27 5.07 9.21
CA LEU A 15 -16.18 4.89 8.26
C LEU A 15 -14.89 5.63 8.71
N ASP A 16 -15.01 6.87 9.17
CA ASP A 16 -13.89 7.68 9.64
C ASP A 16 -13.19 7.04 10.85
N ASN A 17 -13.96 6.50 11.80
CA ASN A 17 -13.43 5.79 12.95
C ASN A 17 -12.70 4.50 12.52
N LEU A 18 -13.29 3.71 11.61
CA LEU A 18 -12.66 2.51 11.08
C LEU A 18 -11.31 2.84 10.40
N CYS A 19 -11.26 3.90 9.60
CA CYS A 19 -10.01 4.36 9.00
C CYS A 19 -8.99 4.79 10.07
N LYS A 20 -9.42 5.47 11.15
CA LYS A 20 -8.53 5.83 12.27
C LYS A 20 -7.95 4.61 12.97
N ASP A 21 -8.73 3.56 13.13
CA ASP A 21 -8.25 2.31 13.74
C ASP A 21 -7.18 1.63 12.88
N ILE A 22 -7.30 1.73 11.56
CA ILE A 22 -6.32 1.17 10.61
C ILE A 22 -5.01 1.96 10.58
N TYR A 23 -5.10 3.30 10.53
CA TYR A 23 -3.92 4.18 10.39
C TYR A 23 -3.32 4.62 11.72
N GLY A 24 -3.97 4.29 12.82
CA GLY A 24 -3.63 4.78 14.14
C GLY A 24 -4.08 6.22 14.39
N LYS A 25 -3.90 6.71 15.62
CA LYS A 25 -4.19 8.10 15.96
C LYS A 25 -3.12 9.00 15.35
N SER A 26 -3.47 9.74 14.33
CA SER A 26 -2.59 10.78 13.79
C SER A 26 -2.34 11.85 14.84
N MET A 27 -1.08 12.30 14.99
CA MET A 27 -0.74 13.43 15.87
C MET A 27 -1.44 14.75 15.45
N ASP A 28 -1.85 14.83 14.19
CA ASP A 28 -2.44 16.06 13.60
C ASP A 28 -3.97 16.13 13.70
N ASN A 29 -4.62 15.29 14.48
CA ASN A 29 -6.09 15.21 14.59
C ASN A 29 -6.83 15.11 13.23
N LYS A 30 -6.17 14.59 12.21
CA LYS A 30 -6.76 14.40 10.89
C LYS A 30 -7.92 13.40 10.96
N LEU A 31 -8.90 13.58 10.07
CA LEU A 31 -9.93 12.58 9.83
C LEU A 31 -9.31 11.30 9.30
N GLY A 32 -9.79 10.13 9.73
CA GLY A 32 -9.34 8.83 9.28
C GLY A 32 -9.49 8.63 7.77
N VAL A 33 -10.62 9.09 7.21
CA VAL A 33 -10.87 9.11 5.76
C VAL A 33 -9.85 9.98 5.02
N THR A 34 -9.33 11.06 5.64
CA THR A 34 -8.27 11.87 5.02
C THR A 34 -6.95 11.08 4.94
N LEU A 35 -6.61 10.31 5.98
CA LEU A 35 -5.43 9.45 5.98
C LEU A 35 -5.53 8.35 4.90
N TYR A 36 -6.73 7.77 4.74
CA TYR A 36 -7.00 6.80 3.69
C TYR A 36 -6.80 7.41 2.29
N LEU A 37 -7.34 8.62 2.05
CA LEU A 37 -7.16 9.34 0.79
C LEU A 37 -5.70 9.69 0.52
N GLU A 38 -4.94 10.12 1.53
CA GLU A 38 -3.51 10.40 1.41
C GLU A 38 -2.73 9.12 1.02
N ASP A 39 -3.11 7.95 1.54
CA ASP A 39 -2.51 6.67 1.15
C ASP A 39 -2.85 6.30 -0.29
N MET A 40 -4.10 6.54 -0.74
CA MET A 40 -4.46 6.40 -2.14
C MET A 40 -3.67 7.35 -3.05
N GLU A 41 -3.47 8.61 -2.64
CA GLU A 41 -2.68 9.59 -3.42
C GLU A 41 -1.22 9.16 -3.57
N LYS A 42 -0.59 8.68 -2.50
CA LYS A 42 0.80 8.16 -2.53
C LYS A 42 0.97 7.00 -3.50
N ASN A 43 -0.05 6.16 -3.62
CA ASN A 43 -0.03 4.97 -4.46
C ASN A 43 -0.77 5.16 -5.79
N HIS A 44 -1.07 6.41 -6.19
CA HIS A 44 -1.98 6.72 -7.29
C HIS A 44 -1.62 6.05 -8.61
N TYR A 45 -0.35 6.12 -9.02
CA TYR A 45 0.10 5.55 -10.29
C TYR A 45 -0.11 4.03 -10.34
N GLN A 46 0.33 3.33 -9.31
CA GLN A 46 0.18 1.88 -9.23
C GLN A 46 -1.28 1.48 -9.06
N GLY A 47 -2.01 2.18 -8.17
CA GLY A 47 -3.41 1.92 -7.92
C GLY A 47 -4.28 2.04 -9.17
N CYS A 48 -4.11 3.11 -9.95
CA CYS A 48 -4.86 3.29 -11.20
C CYS A 48 -4.54 2.23 -12.26
N ARG A 49 -3.30 1.72 -12.28
CA ARG A 49 -2.89 0.66 -13.22
C ARG A 49 -3.47 -0.70 -12.84
N ASP A 50 -3.44 -1.03 -11.55
CA ASP A 50 -3.62 -2.40 -11.08
C ASP A 50 -5.03 -2.65 -10.49
N ILE A 51 -5.71 -1.59 -10.00
CA ILE A 51 -7.02 -1.68 -9.34
C ILE A 51 -8.08 -0.93 -10.15
N PRO A 52 -8.98 -1.61 -10.85
CA PRO A 52 -9.96 -0.97 -11.75
C PRO A 52 -10.87 0.08 -11.07
N SER A 53 -11.22 -0.12 -9.80
CA SER A 53 -12.08 0.79 -9.04
C SER A 53 -11.34 2.00 -8.45
N TRP A 54 -10.00 2.06 -8.51
CA TRP A 54 -9.18 3.04 -7.80
C TRP A 54 -9.64 4.48 -7.98
N SER A 55 -9.71 4.94 -9.21
CA SER A 55 -10.08 6.33 -9.50
C SER A 55 -11.52 6.64 -9.09
N ALA A 56 -12.46 5.74 -9.35
CA ALA A 56 -13.87 5.93 -8.99
C ALA A 56 -14.04 6.01 -7.46
N ASP A 57 -13.42 5.09 -6.73
CA ASP A 57 -13.45 5.06 -5.27
C ASP A 57 -12.79 6.30 -4.67
N TYR A 58 -11.65 6.72 -5.20
CA TYR A 58 -10.95 7.93 -4.75
C TYR A 58 -11.84 9.18 -4.87
N TYR A 59 -12.43 9.40 -6.05
CA TYR A 59 -13.28 10.59 -6.26
C TYR A 59 -14.55 10.55 -5.42
N ARG A 60 -15.19 9.40 -5.27
CA ARG A 60 -16.40 9.26 -4.44
C ARG A 60 -16.08 9.48 -2.97
N LEU A 61 -14.98 8.93 -2.47
CA LEU A 61 -14.54 9.11 -1.08
C LEU A 61 -14.16 10.58 -0.79
N LYS A 62 -13.50 11.24 -1.75
CA LYS A 62 -13.18 12.67 -1.67
C LYS A 62 -14.44 13.53 -1.66
N LYS A 63 -15.45 13.22 -2.51
CA LYS A 63 -16.78 13.86 -2.48
C LYS A 63 -17.43 13.69 -1.11
N ALA A 64 -17.47 12.48 -0.58
CA ALA A 64 -18.07 12.17 0.70
C ALA A 64 -17.41 12.96 1.86
N ARG A 65 -16.07 13.05 1.89
CA ARG A 65 -15.34 13.86 2.87
C ARG A 65 -15.73 15.35 2.77
N ASN A 66 -15.82 15.89 1.56
CA ASN A 66 -16.17 17.28 1.35
C ASN A 66 -17.62 17.56 1.81
N LEU A 67 -18.54 16.67 1.47
CA LEU A 67 -19.96 16.74 1.87
C LEU A 67 -20.11 16.71 3.39
N ARG A 68 -19.39 15.80 4.07
CA ARG A 68 -19.33 15.77 5.54
C ARG A 68 -18.81 17.08 6.14
N ASN A 69 -17.76 17.67 5.55
CA ASN A 69 -17.23 18.94 6.03
C ASN A 69 -18.24 20.09 5.84
N GLU A 70 -18.94 20.11 4.72
CA GLU A 70 -19.99 21.07 4.45
C GLU A 70 -21.14 20.95 5.45
N LEU A 71 -21.62 19.72 5.71
CA LEU A 71 -22.62 19.44 6.75
C LEU A 71 -22.20 19.91 8.14
N ALA A 72 -20.93 19.74 8.49
CA ALA A 72 -20.43 20.09 9.81
C ALA A 72 -20.23 21.60 10.03
N HIS A 73 -20.00 22.37 8.95
CA HIS A 73 -19.59 23.76 9.06
C HIS A 73 -20.60 24.77 8.49
N SER A 74 -21.57 24.32 7.67
CA SER A 74 -22.58 25.21 7.10
C SER A 74 -23.75 25.43 8.03
N ASN A 75 -24.19 26.68 8.14
CA ASN A 75 -25.38 27.02 8.91
C ASN A 75 -26.63 26.37 8.29
N ASN A 76 -27.47 25.75 9.11
CA ASN A 76 -28.72 25.09 8.68
C ASN A 76 -28.53 23.94 7.68
N SER A 77 -27.32 23.37 7.55
CA SER A 77 -27.02 22.27 6.62
C SER A 77 -27.93 21.06 6.74
N PHE A 78 -28.48 20.82 7.93
CA PHE A 78 -29.44 19.72 8.18
C PHE A 78 -30.91 20.10 7.87
N SER A 79 -31.19 21.31 7.35
CA SER A 79 -32.54 21.76 7.02
C SER A 79 -32.95 21.47 5.58
N TYR A 80 -32.02 21.29 4.67
CA TYR A 80 -32.24 20.95 3.27
C TYR A 80 -31.44 19.74 2.86
N GLU A 81 -31.80 19.13 1.74
CA GLU A 81 -31.15 17.90 1.26
C GLU A 81 -29.79 18.22 0.63
N MET A 82 -28.73 17.67 1.19
CA MET A 82 -27.36 17.78 0.68
C MET A 82 -26.80 16.45 0.22
N CYS A 83 -27.29 15.36 0.82
CA CYS A 83 -26.85 13.99 0.56
C CYS A 83 -27.94 13.22 -0.17
N SER A 84 -27.54 12.33 -1.04
CA SER A 84 -28.40 11.36 -1.70
C SER A 84 -28.32 9.99 -1.05
N GLU A 85 -29.31 9.13 -1.30
CA GLU A 85 -29.25 7.71 -0.91
C GLU A 85 -28.00 7.02 -1.50
N GLU A 86 -27.59 7.39 -2.72
CA GLU A 86 -26.38 6.84 -3.36
C GLU A 86 -25.11 7.19 -2.60
N ASP A 87 -25.05 8.37 -1.97
CA ASP A 87 -23.90 8.78 -1.16
C ASP A 87 -23.83 7.92 0.11
N ILE A 88 -24.96 7.62 0.74
CA ILE A 88 -25.06 6.76 1.92
C ILE A 88 -24.68 5.32 1.58
N LEU A 89 -25.29 4.77 0.52
CA LEU A 89 -24.98 3.42 0.04
C LEU A 89 -23.51 3.24 -0.31
N PHE A 90 -22.88 4.27 -0.88
CA PHE A 90 -21.46 4.23 -1.16
C PHE A 90 -20.63 4.11 0.12
N ILE A 91 -20.90 4.94 1.13
CA ILE A 91 -20.15 4.91 2.39
C ILE A 91 -20.30 3.56 3.08
N HIS A 92 -21.53 3.06 3.16
CA HIS A 92 -21.82 1.75 3.74
C HIS A 92 -21.08 0.63 3.01
N SER A 93 -21.18 0.59 1.68
CA SER A 93 -20.44 -0.38 0.85
C SER A 93 -18.92 -0.25 1.00
N PHE A 94 -18.40 0.96 1.10
CA PHE A 94 -16.97 1.19 1.27
C PHE A 94 -16.46 0.75 2.63
N HIS A 95 -17.23 1.00 3.68
CA HIS A 95 -16.98 0.51 5.04
C HIS A 95 -16.89 -1.03 5.08
N ASP A 96 -17.87 -1.71 4.46
CA ASP A 96 -17.87 -3.17 4.37
C ASP A 96 -16.68 -3.71 3.59
N ARG A 97 -16.27 -3.03 2.53
CA ARG A 97 -15.10 -3.41 1.74
C ARG A 97 -13.81 -3.31 2.57
N ILE A 98 -13.68 -2.32 3.42
CA ILE A 98 -12.54 -2.20 4.34
C ILE A 98 -12.53 -3.37 5.33
N LEU A 99 -13.66 -3.68 5.96
CA LEU A 99 -13.77 -4.81 6.89
C LEU A 99 -13.43 -6.15 6.23
N ASN A 100 -13.85 -6.34 4.98
CA ASN A 100 -13.60 -7.55 4.20
C ASN A 100 -12.25 -7.54 3.47
N GLN A 101 -11.44 -6.49 3.62
CA GLN A 101 -10.15 -6.32 2.93
C GLN A 101 -10.28 -6.43 1.39
N THR A 102 -11.36 -5.88 0.84
CA THR A 102 -11.64 -5.80 -0.61
C THR A 102 -11.65 -4.35 -1.11
N ASP A 103 -11.27 -3.43 -0.26
CA ASP A 103 -11.05 -2.03 -0.58
C ASP A 103 -9.79 -1.83 -1.46
N PRO A 104 -9.64 -0.68 -2.14
CA PRO A 104 -8.56 -0.45 -3.08
C PRO A 104 -7.15 -0.64 -2.49
N ILE A 105 -6.93 -0.15 -1.26
CA ILE A 105 -5.61 -0.25 -0.60
C ILE A 105 -5.29 -1.71 -0.22
N ALA A 106 -6.28 -2.44 0.31
CA ALA A 106 -6.10 -3.85 0.65
C ALA A 106 -5.82 -4.71 -0.59
N LEU A 107 -6.54 -4.46 -1.70
CA LEU A 107 -6.30 -5.15 -2.97
C LEU A 107 -4.90 -4.87 -3.51
N LEU A 108 -4.44 -3.62 -3.47
CA LEU A 108 -3.10 -3.24 -3.89
C LEU A 108 -2.01 -3.93 -3.06
N LYS A 109 -2.20 -3.98 -1.73
CA LYS A 109 -1.28 -4.69 -0.82
C LYS A 109 -1.22 -6.19 -1.12
N LYS A 110 -2.37 -6.81 -1.40
CA LYS A 110 -2.42 -8.24 -1.77
C LYS A 110 -1.65 -8.55 -3.05
N GLN A 111 -1.71 -7.69 -4.05
CA GLN A 111 -0.95 -7.86 -5.29
C GLN A 111 0.57 -7.73 -5.08
N ASN A 112 0.98 -6.86 -4.17
CA ASN A 112 2.40 -6.63 -3.86
C ASN A 112 2.99 -7.67 -2.89
N THR A 113 2.16 -8.54 -2.29
CA THR A 113 2.64 -9.60 -1.40
C THR A 113 3.03 -10.82 -2.24
N PRO A 114 4.31 -11.26 -2.20
CA PRO A 114 4.71 -12.49 -2.88
C PRO A 114 3.85 -13.66 -2.39
N PRO A 115 3.49 -14.61 -3.27
CA PRO A 115 2.78 -15.81 -2.83
C PRO A 115 3.59 -16.49 -1.73
N PRO A 116 2.94 -17.07 -0.70
CA PRO A 116 3.61 -17.81 0.34
C PRO A 116 4.53 -18.84 -0.33
N GLN A 117 5.84 -18.73 -0.10
CA GLN A 117 6.76 -19.74 -0.58
C GLN A 117 6.33 -21.05 0.08
N ALA A 118 5.83 -21.99 -0.73
CA ALA A 118 5.63 -23.34 -0.27
C ALA A 118 7.01 -23.82 0.22
N HIS A 119 7.17 -23.92 1.51
CA HIS A 119 8.36 -24.57 2.08
C HIS A 119 8.42 -25.97 1.46
N PRO A 120 9.50 -26.34 0.75
CA PRO A 120 9.62 -27.71 0.30
C PRO A 120 9.69 -28.57 1.56
N THR A 121 8.60 -29.31 1.80
CA THR A 121 8.56 -30.38 2.80
C THR A 121 9.38 -31.56 2.28
N ASN A 122 10.67 -31.32 2.06
CA ASN A 122 11.62 -32.38 1.80
C ASN A 122 12.39 -32.71 3.09
N ASN A 123 11.66 -33.24 4.07
CA ASN A 123 12.24 -34.08 5.10
C ASN A 123 12.40 -35.52 4.59
N ILE A 124 12.97 -35.69 3.40
CA ILE A 124 13.59 -36.96 3.03
C ILE A 124 15.05 -36.79 3.40
N PRO A 125 15.53 -37.49 4.44
CA PRO A 125 16.97 -37.47 4.74
C PRO A 125 17.68 -37.99 3.48
N PRO A 126 18.79 -37.34 3.06
CA PRO A 126 19.53 -37.81 1.90
C PRO A 126 19.97 -39.27 2.16
N ILE A 127 19.50 -40.20 1.31
CA ILE A 127 20.00 -41.55 1.27
C ILE A 127 21.43 -41.43 0.74
N TYR A 128 22.40 -41.44 1.66
CA TYR A 128 23.80 -41.52 1.27
C TYR A 128 24.05 -42.91 0.68
N PRO A 129 24.54 -43.04 -0.57
CA PRO A 129 24.98 -44.31 -1.10
C PRO A 129 26.11 -44.81 -0.18
N GLN A 130 25.97 -46.00 0.35
CA GLN A 130 27.04 -46.63 1.10
C GLN A 130 28.32 -46.64 0.26
N GLN A 131 29.37 -46.00 0.75
CA GLN A 131 30.65 -45.94 0.07
C GLN A 131 31.22 -47.37 -0.03
N ALA A 132 31.46 -47.77 -1.28
CA ALA A 132 32.24 -48.99 -1.56
C ALA A 132 33.64 -48.90 -0.95
N PRO A 133 34.26 -50.00 -0.53
CA PRO A 133 35.60 -50.01 0.08
C PRO A 133 36.62 -49.34 -0.84
N ARG A 134 37.29 -48.30 -0.34
CA ARG A 134 38.39 -47.65 -1.04
C ARG A 134 39.64 -48.54 -1.06
N TYR A 135 40.06 -48.93 -2.23
CA TYR A 135 41.40 -49.41 -2.46
C TYR A 135 42.38 -48.23 -2.39
N PRO A 136 43.63 -48.42 -1.81
CA PRO A 136 44.62 -47.36 -1.70
C PRO A 136 45.16 -46.98 -3.07
N GLN A 137 45.02 -45.71 -3.44
CA GLN A 137 45.64 -45.15 -4.67
C GLN A 137 47.05 -44.64 -4.38
N PRO A 138 48.02 -44.80 -5.31
CA PRO A 138 49.37 -44.31 -5.15
C PRO A 138 49.43 -42.78 -5.16
N THR A 139 50.19 -42.22 -4.21
CA THR A 139 50.48 -40.79 -4.08
C THR A 139 51.39 -40.32 -5.20
N TYR A 140 50.88 -39.42 -6.05
CA TYR A 140 51.70 -38.64 -6.98
C TYR A 140 51.87 -37.22 -6.44
N ASN A 141 53.09 -36.86 -6.02
CA ASN A 141 53.45 -35.49 -5.68
C ASN A 141 53.60 -34.64 -6.94
N HIS A 142 52.81 -33.61 -7.12
CA HIS A 142 53.13 -32.50 -8.01
C HIS A 142 53.15 -31.19 -7.25
N ASN A 143 54.36 -30.72 -6.95
CA ASN A 143 54.66 -29.31 -6.72
C ASN A 143 54.52 -28.51 -7.99
N THR A 144 53.69 -27.47 -8.01
CA THR A 144 53.95 -26.28 -8.85
C THR A 144 53.18 -25.07 -8.34
N THR A 145 53.91 -24.15 -7.74
CA THR A 145 54.06 -22.69 -7.99
C THR A 145 52.82 -21.83 -8.21
N ASN A 146 52.69 -20.88 -7.26
CA ASN A 146 52.23 -19.51 -7.33
C ASN A 146 51.91 -18.91 -8.70
N ARG A 147 50.71 -18.30 -8.80
CA ARG A 147 50.59 -17.02 -9.54
C ARG A 147 49.42 -16.20 -8.99
N ALA A 148 49.77 -15.05 -8.43
CA ALA A 148 48.86 -13.93 -8.12
C ALA A 148 48.51 -13.19 -9.42
N THR A 149 47.26 -12.73 -9.55
CA THR A 149 46.86 -11.52 -10.29
C THR A 149 45.51 -11.09 -9.77
N SER A 150 45.48 -9.94 -9.08
CA SER A 150 45.08 -8.64 -9.60
C SER A 150 43.58 -8.53 -9.92
N GLY A 151 42.75 -7.92 -9.01
CA GLY A 151 42.43 -6.52 -9.14
C GLY A 151 41.25 -6.29 -10.07
N CYS A 152 40.03 -6.06 -9.52
CA CYS A 152 39.01 -5.34 -10.29
C CYS A 152 38.41 -4.24 -9.43
N LEU A 153 38.69 -3.03 -9.84
CA LEU A 153 38.20 -1.78 -9.29
C LEU A 153 36.68 -1.66 -9.50
N GLY A 154 35.95 -1.46 -8.41
CA GLY A 154 34.56 -1.04 -8.46
C GLY A 154 34.45 0.46 -8.74
N VAL A 155 33.75 0.81 -9.81
CA VAL A 155 33.39 2.19 -10.16
C VAL A 155 32.21 2.61 -9.32
N VAL A 156 32.42 3.58 -8.43
CA VAL A 156 31.36 4.31 -7.71
C VAL A 156 30.91 5.46 -8.61
N ALA A 157 29.70 5.38 -9.13
CA ALA A 157 29.06 6.50 -9.84
C ALA A 157 28.27 7.34 -8.83
N THR A 158 28.80 8.51 -8.50
CA THR A 158 28.09 9.56 -7.77
C THR A 158 27.21 10.35 -8.72
N PHE A 159 25.89 10.25 -8.57
CA PHE A 159 24.96 11.16 -9.23
C PHE A 159 24.78 12.41 -8.37
N LEU A 160 25.28 13.52 -8.85
CA LEU A 160 24.99 14.86 -8.33
C LEU A 160 23.62 15.30 -8.85
N GLY A 161 22.72 15.63 -7.91
CA GLY A 161 21.42 16.22 -8.20
C GLY A 161 21.54 17.65 -8.72
N ILE A 162 20.77 17.95 -9.75
CA ILE A 162 20.56 19.32 -10.23
C ILE A 162 19.16 19.72 -9.79
N GLU A 163 19.09 20.57 -8.78
CA GLU A 163 17.87 21.28 -8.41
C GLU A 163 17.69 22.46 -9.36
N THR A 164 16.69 22.41 -10.21
CA THR A 164 16.24 23.57 -10.99
C THR A 164 15.13 24.30 -10.25
N TYR A 165 15.47 25.42 -9.65
CA TYR A 165 14.53 26.41 -9.14
C TYR A 165 13.87 27.14 -10.35
N VAL A 166 12.58 26.97 -10.51
CA VAL A 166 11.79 27.82 -11.40
C VAL A 166 11.17 28.92 -10.54
N ILE A 167 11.75 30.11 -10.62
CA ILE A 167 11.15 31.35 -10.10
C ILE A 167 10.20 31.89 -11.17
N ILE A 168 8.88 31.81 -10.92
CA ILE A 168 7.90 32.54 -11.72
C ILE A 168 7.69 33.89 -11.04
N LEU A 169 8.21 34.95 -11.67
CA LEU A 169 7.88 36.33 -11.39
C LEU A 169 6.53 36.64 -12.01
N LEU A 170 5.54 37.03 -11.18
CA LEU A 170 4.31 37.66 -11.60
C LEU A 170 4.57 39.15 -11.84
N LEU A 171 4.31 39.62 -13.04
CA LEU A 171 3.96 40.99 -13.40
C LEU A 171 2.46 41.05 -13.74
#